data_cb22678e6df721099f93c8f6f3b14a1d
#
_entry.id   cb22678e6df721099f93c8f6f3b14a1d
#
_cell.length_a   1.000
_cell.length_b   1.000
_cell.length_c   1.000
_cell.angle_alpha   90.00
_cell.angle_beta   90.00
_cell.angle_gamma   90.00
#
_symmetry.space_group_name_H-M   'P 1'
#
loop_
_entity.id
_entity.type
_entity.pdbx_description
1 polymer ?
#
loop_
_entity_poly.entity_id
_entity_poly.type
_entity_poly.pdbx_seq_one_letter_code
_entity_poly.pdbx_strand_id
1 'polypeptide(L)'
;MSSQNTLFFLILILTPSPDIFSQSNAISFKLGSFEDNGEPFVGIVLNDFKIIDLAKANTQLNIEGKEIESPLNMKDLINRYNSGLRERIFNIINTINSTENNKPPAYVHNLEDVKILPPIMYPQIMVNTALNYTEHALEMEDVREDGVDGSAKPGIATAKTKRPGGIWEPNTQDRRWNPYMFLKSPSAIIAHGESIRLPNKRLKIDWECELGIVIGKTASNVSLPEAADYIFGYTLELDVSDREGRGDNRYGSDWLIGKSRDTFAPMGPFITPKEFINDPINMEITFTLNDMVMQDSNTNLMIHNVFEQVVYASNILTLSPGDIIATGTPSGVGSGRTPAIFLKSGDKTSCTYEGIGTLVNRVQ
;
A
#
# COMPACT_ATOMS: atom_id res chain seq x y z
N MET A 1 11.48 72.05 -10.65
CA MET A 1 10.18 71.37 -10.53
C MET A 1 10.45 69.87 -10.54
N SER A 2 10.57 69.27 -9.36
CA SER A 2 10.85 67.84 -9.18
C SER A 2 9.55 67.15 -8.79
N SER A 3 9.09 66.21 -9.63
CA SER A 3 7.97 65.34 -9.31
C SER A 3 8.47 64.12 -8.56
N GLN A 4 8.09 63.97 -7.31
CA GLN A 4 8.27 62.77 -6.51
C GLN A 4 7.21 61.76 -6.87
N ASN A 5 7.62 60.60 -7.40
CA ASN A 5 6.77 59.43 -7.57
C ASN A 5 6.76 58.63 -6.26
N THR A 6 5.64 58.64 -5.57
CA THR A 6 5.40 57.81 -4.38
C THR A 6 4.92 56.43 -4.84
N LEU A 7 5.73 55.41 -4.60
CA LEU A 7 5.43 54.01 -4.88
C LEU A 7 4.65 53.43 -3.68
N PHE A 8 3.37 53.12 -3.86
CA PHE A 8 2.58 52.40 -2.86
C PHE A 8 2.90 50.91 -2.95
N PHE A 9 3.53 50.36 -1.93
CA PHE A 9 3.65 48.93 -1.74
C PHE A 9 2.36 48.42 -1.12
N LEU A 10 1.61 47.62 -1.88
CA LEU A 10 0.45 46.86 -1.40
C LEU A 10 0.99 45.61 -0.69
N ILE A 11 0.99 45.59 0.64
CA ILE A 11 1.30 44.40 1.41
C ILE A 11 0.06 43.51 1.40
N LEU A 12 0.10 42.43 0.63
CA LEU A 12 -0.90 41.37 0.68
C LEU A 12 -0.68 40.58 1.97
N ILE A 13 -1.52 40.81 2.96
CA ILE A 13 -1.57 39.97 4.17
C ILE A 13 -2.27 38.69 3.79
N LEU A 14 -1.51 37.63 3.54
CA LEU A 14 -2.00 36.25 3.47
C LEU A 14 -2.48 35.87 4.87
N THR A 15 -3.78 35.85 5.08
CA THR A 15 -4.38 35.20 6.26
C THR A 15 -4.20 33.70 6.12
N PRO A 16 -3.61 33.00 7.09
CA PRO A 16 -3.54 31.54 7.05
C PRO A 16 -4.96 30.98 7.15
N SER A 17 -5.26 30.00 6.30
CA SER A 17 -6.49 29.22 6.36
C SER A 17 -6.65 28.58 7.75
N PRO A 18 -7.84 28.58 8.34
CA PRO A 18 -8.06 28.01 9.67
C PRO A 18 -8.31 26.50 9.61
N ASP A 19 -7.32 25.71 9.16
CA ASP A 19 -7.36 24.24 9.23
C ASP A 19 -6.06 23.66 9.82
N ILE A 20 -5.54 24.33 10.85
CA ILE A 20 -4.65 23.68 11.80
C ILE A 20 -5.55 23.16 12.93
N PHE A 21 -6.20 22.01 12.68
CA PHE A 21 -6.69 21.20 13.79
C PHE A 21 -5.48 20.88 14.69
N SER A 22 -5.50 21.44 15.89
CA SER A 22 -4.54 21.11 16.92
C SER A 22 -4.49 19.57 17.01
N GLN A 23 -3.32 18.97 16.83
CA GLN A 23 -3.05 17.57 17.16
C GLN A 23 -3.12 17.41 18.69
N SER A 24 -4.31 17.52 19.25
CA SER A 24 -4.59 17.17 20.63
C SER A 24 -5.06 15.72 20.66
N ASN A 25 -4.17 14.78 21.03
CA ASN A 25 -4.49 13.42 21.52
C ASN A 25 -5.54 12.61 20.72
N ALA A 26 -5.64 12.76 19.41
CA ALA A 26 -6.49 11.92 18.60
C ALA A 26 -5.94 10.49 18.63
N ILE A 27 -6.76 9.54 19.11
CA ILE A 27 -6.40 8.13 19.15
C ILE A 27 -6.24 7.64 17.74
N SER A 28 -5.04 7.18 17.38
CA SER A 28 -4.79 6.56 16.08
C SER A 28 -5.53 5.22 15.99
N PHE A 29 -6.02 4.90 14.81
CA PHE A 29 -6.67 3.64 14.52
C PHE A 29 -6.27 3.14 13.12
N LYS A 30 -6.47 1.85 12.91
CA LYS A 30 -6.39 1.24 11.58
C LYS A 30 -7.77 0.70 11.19
N LEU A 31 -7.94 0.34 9.94
CA LEU A 31 -9.17 -0.22 9.40
C LEU A 31 -8.90 -1.59 8.79
N GLY A 32 -9.78 -2.53 9.00
CA GLY A 32 -9.66 -3.88 8.47
C GLY A 32 -10.99 -4.47 8.05
N SER A 33 -10.94 -5.50 7.23
CA SER A 33 -12.07 -6.37 6.93
C SER A 33 -11.91 -7.66 7.73
N PHE A 34 -12.96 -8.10 8.36
CA PHE A 34 -12.97 -9.26 9.26
C PHE A 34 -14.19 -10.13 8.99
N GLU A 35 -14.14 -11.36 9.51
CA GLU A 35 -15.28 -12.28 9.49
C GLU A 35 -15.47 -12.85 10.91
N ASP A 36 -16.69 -12.79 11.42
CA ASP A 36 -17.12 -13.42 12.66
C ASP A 36 -18.28 -14.38 12.33
N ASN A 37 -18.12 -15.67 12.64
CA ASN A 37 -19.11 -16.72 12.36
C ASN A 37 -19.64 -16.77 10.91
N GLY A 38 -18.78 -16.46 9.93
CA GLY A 38 -19.13 -16.44 8.49
C GLY A 38 -19.71 -15.11 8.00
N GLU A 39 -19.92 -14.13 8.87
CA GLU A 39 -20.43 -12.82 8.52
C GLU A 39 -19.29 -11.80 8.41
N PRO A 40 -19.03 -11.25 7.22
CA PRO A 40 -17.99 -10.25 7.02
C PRO A 40 -18.40 -8.88 7.55
N PHE A 41 -17.45 -8.15 8.14
CA PHE A 41 -17.67 -6.79 8.62
C PHE A 41 -16.43 -5.90 8.45
N VAL A 42 -16.64 -4.59 8.46
CA VAL A 42 -15.56 -3.58 8.53
C VAL A 42 -15.29 -3.27 9.98
N GLY A 43 -14.04 -3.40 10.40
CA GLY A 43 -13.61 -3.17 11.77
C GLY A 43 -12.67 -1.97 11.91
N ILE A 44 -12.84 -1.25 13.03
CA ILE A 44 -11.88 -0.28 13.54
C ILE A 44 -10.89 -1.05 14.41
N VAL A 45 -9.60 -0.91 14.16
CA VAL A 45 -8.52 -1.61 14.87
C VAL A 45 -7.82 -0.65 15.80
N LEU A 46 -7.82 -0.97 17.10
CA LEU A 46 -7.12 -0.21 18.12
C LEU A 46 -5.98 -1.05 18.72
N ASN A 47 -4.80 -0.43 18.82
CA ASN A 47 -3.60 -1.04 19.41
C ASN A 47 -3.22 -2.39 18.77
N ASP A 48 -3.61 -2.63 17.52
CA ASP A 48 -3.34 -3.83 16.72
C ASP A 48 -3.94 -5.15 17.26
N PHE A 49 -4.79 -5.11 18.27
CA PHE A 49 -5.41 -6.31 18.83
C PHE A 49 -6.91 -6.18 19.14
N LYS A 50 -7.43 -4.97 19.31
CA LYS A 50 -8.85 -4.73 19.64
C LYS A 50 -9.60 -4.31 18.39
N ILE A 51 -10.62 -5.07 18.04
CA ILE A 51 -11.44 -4.84 16.84
C ILE A 51 -12.83 -4.37 17.26
N ILE A 52 -13.28 -3.27 16.68
CA ILE A 52 -14.64 -2.77 16.86
C ILE A 52 -15.40 -2.99 15.55
N ASP A 53 -16.45 -3.80 15.57
CA ASP A 53 -17.39 -3.93 14.46
C ASP A 53 -18.10 -2.59 14.25
N LEU A 54 -17.73 -1.90 13.17
CA LEU A 54 -18.19 -0.56 12.89
C LEU A 54 -19.73 -0.48 12.73
N ALA A 55 -20.34 -1.44 12.06
CA ALA A 55 -21.77 -1.43 11.81
C ALA A 55 -22.56 -1.67 13.10
N LYS A 56 -22.16 -2.67 13.90
CA LYS A 56 -22.81 -2.94 15.20
C LYS A 56 -22.60 -1.80 16.19
N ALA A 57 -21.39 -1.26 16.29
CA ALA A 57 -21.11 -0.11 17.16
C ALA A 57 -21.90 1.13 16.76
N ASN A 58 -21.98 1.41 15.45
CA ASN A 58 -22.75 2.54 14.91
C ASN A 58 -24.23 2.46 15.23
N THR A 59 -24.80 1.26 15.30
CA THR A 59 -26.22 1.04 15.61
C THR A 59 -26.51 1.01 17.10
N GLN A 60 -25.60 0.43 17.92
CA GLN A 60 -25.86 0.19 19.33
C GLN A 60 -25.43 1.34 20.25
N LEU A 61 -24.50 2.18 19.79
CA LEU A 61 -24.06 3.35 20.56
C LEU A 61 -24.97 4.55 20.30
N ASN A 62 -25.42 5.16 21.39
CA ASN A 62 -26.12 6.45 21.30
C ASN A 62 -25.07 7.56 21.11
N ILE A 63 -24.72 7.82 19.85
CA ILE A 63 -23.71 8.83 19.48
C ILE A 63 -24.41 10.10 19.06
N GLU A 64 -24.09 11.20 19.72
CA GLU A 64 -24.59 12.53 19.33
C GLU A 64 -24.17 12.90 17.91
N GLY A 65 -25.02 13.63 17.22
CA GLY A 65 -24.77 14.16 15.89
C GLY A 65 -25.69 13.57 14.81
N LYS A 66 -25.29 13.82 13.55
CA LYS A 66 -26.05 13.32 12.39
C LYS A 66 -25.94 11.80 12.31
N GLU A 67 -27.08 11.16 12.12
CA GLU A 67 -27.14 9.73 11.83
C GLU A 67 -26.42 9.43 10.50
N ILE A 68 -25.50 8.50 10.51
CA ILE A 68 -24.71 8.08 9.34
C ILE A 68 -24.92 6.58 9.14
N GLU A 69 -25.34 6.21 7.95
CA GLU A 69 -25.48 4.81 7.57
C GLU A 69 -24.11 4.11 7.60
N SER A 70 -24.06 2.90 8.14
CA SER A 70 -22.86 2.07 8.18
C SER A 70 -22.37 1.74 6.77
N PRO A 71 -21.05 1.66 6.54
CA PRO A 71 -20.53 1.31 5.23
C PRO A 71 -20.80 -0.17 4.92
N LEU A 72 -21.10 -0.46 3.65
CA LEU A 72 -21.35 -1.82 3.16
C LEU A 72 -20.09 -2.70 3.16
N ASN A 73 -18.95 -2.08 2.91
CA ASN A 73 -17.62 -2.73 2.85
C ASN A 73 -16.53 -1.66 2.93
N MET A 74 -15.26 -2.09 2.88
CA MET A 74 -14.11 -1.17 2.97
C MET A 74 -14.09 -0.13 1.83
N LYS A 75 -14.44 -0.51 0.60
CA LYS A 75 -14.46 0.46 -0.53
C LYS A 75 -15.53 1.53 -0.34
N ASP A 76 -16.70 1.16 0.19
CA ASP A 76 -17.74 2.11 0.54
C ASP A 76 -17.31 3.02 1.69
N LEU A 77 -16.63 2.48 2.70
CA LEU A 77 -16.02 3.29 3.77
C LEU A 77 -15.04 4.31 3.19
N ILE A 78 -14.08 3.87 2.36
CA ILE A 78 -13.08 4.75 1.75
C ILE A 78 -13.74 5.88 0.97
N ASN A 79 -14.72 5.55 0.13
CA ASN A 79 -15.43 6.53 -0.71
C ASN A 79 -16.20 7.57 0.12
N ARG A 80 -16.74 7.19 1.29
CA ARG A 80 -17.55 8.03 2.17
C ARG A 80 -16.78 8.56 3.39
N TYR A 81 -15.51 8.26 3.51
CA TYR A 81 -14.70 8.59 4.70
C TYR A 81 -14.79 10.07 5.06
N ASN A 82 -14.53 10.95 4.11
CA ASN A 82 -14.59 12.39 4.30
C ASN A 82 -16.03 12.96 4.27
N SER A 83 -17.04 12.12 4.06
CA SER A 83 -18.47 12.51 4.08
C SER A 83 -19.12 12.27 5.44
N GLY A 84 -18.32 12.26 6.52
CA GLY A 84 -18.77 12.14 7.90
C GLY A 84 -18.45 10.79 8.57
N LEU A 85 -18.10 9.74 7.82
CA LEU A 85 -17.71 8.46 8.44
C LEU A 85 -16.47 8.59 9.32
N ARG A 86 -15.51 9.42 8.92
CA ARG A 86 -14.31 9.70 9.73
C ARG A 86 -14.69 10.22 11.11
N GLU A 87 -15.50 11.26 11.18
CA GLU A 87 -15.96 11.84 12.44
C GLU A 87 -16.76 10.82 13.26
N ARG A 88 -17.60 10.03 12.59
CA ARG A 88 -18.37 8.98 13.25
C ARG A 88 -17.48 7.92 13.89
N ILE A 89 -16.40 7.49 13.22
CA ILE A 89 -15.40 6.57 13.75
C ILE A 89 -14.76 7.15 15.01
N PHE A 90 -14.31 8.41 14.99
CA PHE A 90 -13.75 9.06 16.18
C PHE A 90 -14.74 9.11 17.33
N ASN A 91 -16.01 9.44 17.07
CA ASN A 91 -17.05 9.48 18.09
C ASN A 91 -17.31 8.09 18.72
N ILE A 92 -17.30 7.02 17.89
CA ILE A 92 -17.39 5.63 18.36
C ILE A 92 -16.22 5.32 19.29
N ILE A 93 -14.99 5.60 18.87
CA ILE A 93 -13.77 5.34 19.64
C ILE A 93 -13.81 6.09 20.98
N ASN A 94 -14.14 7.37 20.98
CA ASN A 94 -14.23 8.20 22.16
C ASN A 94 -15.30 7.70 23.14
N THR A 95 -16.47 7.30 22.64
CA THR A 95 -17.55 6.75 23.45
C THR A 95 -17.13 5.45 24.12
N ILE A 96 -16.49 4.54 23.40
CA ILE A 96 -16.02 3.26 23.94
C ILE A 96 -14.95 3.48 25.01
N ASN A 97 -14.01 4.41 24.79
CA ASN A 97 -12.95 4.69 25.74
C ASN A 97 -13.40 5.43 27.01
N SER A 98 -14.51 6.19 26.92
CA SER A 98 -15.11 6.88 28.05
C SER A 98 -16.02 5.99 28.90
N THR A 99 -16.38 4.81 28.40
CA THR A 99 -17.31 3.90 29.08
C THR A 99 -16.50 2.85 29.86
N GLU A 100 -16.48 2.98 31.21
CA GLU A 100 -15.96 1.94 32.10
C GLU A 100 -16.91 0.73 32.10
N ASN A 101 -16.69 -0.23 31.23
CA ASN A 101 -17.46 -1.47 31.21
C ASN A 101 -16.62 -2.63 31.70
N ASN A 102 -17.10 -3.32 32.78
CA ASN A 102 -16.48 -4.56 33.27
C ASN A 102 -16.56 -5.74 32.29
N LYS A 103 -17.32 -5.62 31.21
CA LYS A 103 -17.42 -6.61 30.13
C LYS A 103 -17.46 -5.90 28.78
N PRO A 104 -16.59 -6.30 27.83
CA PRO A 104 -16.61 -5.71 26.51
C PRO A 104 -17.97 -5.95 25.83
N PRO A 105 -18.52 -4.92 25.14
CA PRO A 105 -19.74 -5.07 24.35
C PRO A 105 -19.58 -6.10 23.22
N ALA A 106 -20.69 -6.66 22.73
CA ALA A 106 -20.70 -7.71 21.70
C ALA A 106 -20.15 -7.25 20.33
N TYR A 107 -19.97 -5.96 20.11
CA TYR A 107 -19.33 -5.40 18.92
C TYR A 107 -17.82 -5.15 19.08
N VAL A 108 -17.24 -5.55 20.20
CA VAL A 108 -15.80 -5.46 20.47
C VAL A 108 -15.23 -6.87 20.54
N HIS A 109 -14.29 -7.16 19.67
CA HIS A 109 -13.61 -8.45 19.55
C HIS A 109 -12.12 -8.29 19.82
N ASN A 110 -11.44 -9.38 20.23
CA ASN A 110 -10.00 -9.44 20.12
C ASN A 110 -9.62 -9.93 18.71
N LEU A 111 -8.45 -9.56 18.23
CA LEU A 111 -7.99 -9.96 16.90
C LEU A 111 -7.93 -11.48 16.70
N GLU A 112 -7.60 -12.23 17.76
CA GLU A 112 -7.53 -13.70 17.77
C GLU A 112 -8.90 -14.39 17.67
N ASP A 113 -9.98 -13.68 17.96
CA ASP A 113 -11.35 -14.21 17.98
C ASP A 113 -12.06 -14.06 16.62
N VAL A 114 -11.46 -13.34 15.67
CA VAL A 114 -12.04 -13.07 14.35
C VAL A 114 -11.09 -13.48 13.22
N LYS A 115 -11.67 -13.88 12.08
CA LYS A 115 -10.85 -14.13 10.89
C LYS A 115 -10.52 -12.81 10.21
N ILE A 116 -9.24 -12.59 9.93
CA ILE A 116 -8.77 -11.46 9.14
C ILE A 116 -9.04 -11.76 7.66
N LEU A 117 -9.67 -10.82 6.97
CA LEU A 117 -9.85 -10.84 5.52
C LEU A 117 -8.89 -9.84 4.87
N PRO A 118 -8.62 -9.92 3.55
CA PRO A 118 -7.90 -8.84 2.88
C PRO A 118 -8.61 -7.52 3.16
N PRO A 119 -7.88 -6.44 3.52
CA PRO A 119 -8.52 -5.18 3.88
C PRO A 119 -9.39 -4.62 2.74
N ILE A 120 -8.96 -4.87 1.49
CA ILE A 120 -9.76 -4.64 0.28
C ILE A 120 -9.82 -5.94 -0.51
N MET A 121 -10.97 -6.60 -0.46
CA MET A 121 -11.13 -7.94 -1.05
C MET A 121 -11.06 -7.94 -2.58
N TYR A 122 -11.52 -6.91 -3.23
CA TYR A 122 -11.60 -6.83 -4.69
C TYR A 122 -11.34 -5.40 -5.17
N PRO A 123 -10.08 -4.92 -5.16
CA PRO A 123 -9.73 -3.69 -5.85
C PRO A 123 -10.06 -3.85 -7.34
N GLN A 124 -10.49 -2.80 -8.00
CA GLN A 124 -10.75 -2.85 -9.44
C GLN A 124 -9.43 -2.93 -10.21
N ILE A 125 -8.43 -2.21 -9.74
CA ILE A 125 -7.09 -2.14 -10.31
C ILE A 125 -6.07 -2.39 -9.20
N MET A 126 -5.07 -3.21 -9.51
CA MET A 126 -3.90 -3.45 -8.70
C MET A 126 -2.67 -3.27 -9.58
N VAL A 127 -1.94 -2.19 -9.34
CA VAL A 127 -0.73 -1.81 -10.07
C VAL A 127 0.46 -2.05 -9.16
N ASN A 128 1.48 -2.74 -9.67
CA ASN A 128 2.75 -2.92 -8.98
C ASN A 128 3.87 -2.20 -9.72
N THR A 129 4.86 -1.70 -8.98
CA THR A 129 6.01 -0.96 -9.53
C THR A 129 7.27 -1.82 -9.46
N ALA A 130 7.83 -2.16 -10.60
CA ALA A 130 9.06 -2.95 -10.67
C ALA A 130 10.31 -2.06 -10.52
N LEU A 131 11.35 -2.61 -9.88
CA LEU A 131 12.71 -2.02 -9.81
C LEU A 131 12.72 -0.58 -9.27
N ASN A 132 11.90 -0.30 -8.26
CA ASN A 132 11.75 1.05 -7.70
C ASN A 132 12.74 1.39 -6.57
N TYR A 133 13.72 0.54 -6.30
CA TYR A 133 14.83 0.80 -5.38
C TYR A 133 16.15 0.58 -6.11
N THR A 134 17.07 1.55 -5.99
CA THR A 134 18.33 1.51 -6.75
C THR A 134 19.13 0.24 -6.50
N GLU A 135 19.25 -0.16 -5.23
CA GLU A 135 19.99 -1.37 -4.86
C GLU A 135 19.33 -2.64 -5.41
N HIS A 136 17.98 -2.71 -5.37
CA HIS A 136 17.26 -3.83 -5.96
C HIS A 136 17.42 -3.86 -7.50
N ALA A 137 17.43 -2.71 -8.15
CA ALA A 137 17.66 -2.64 -9.59
C ALA A 137 19.05 -3.19 -9.98
N LEU A 138 20.09 -2.85 -9.19
CA LEU A 138 21.45 -3.37 -9.38
C LEU A 138 21.53 -4.88 -9.09
N GLU A 139 20.94 -5.33 -7.97
CA GLU A 139 20.83 -6.75 -7.62
C GLU A 139 20.22 -7.59 -8.76
N MET A 140 19.18 -7.06 -9.40
CA MET A 140 18.50 -7.76 -10.51
C MET A 140 19.26 -7.68 -11.83
N GLU A 141 20.17 -6.74 -12.03
CA GLU A 141 21.09 -6.74 -13.19
C GLU A 141 22.05 -7.93 -13.12
N ASP A 142 22.66 -8.19 -11.97
CA ASP A 142 23.55 -9.34 -11.77
C ASP A 142 22.81 -10.68 -11.98
N VAL A 143 21.59 -10.80 -11.45
CA VAL A 143 20.74 -12.00 -11.62
C VAL A 143 20.41 -12.28 -13.09
N ARG A 144 20.24 -11.24 -13.91
CA ARG A 144 19.95 -11.39 -15.34
C ARG A 144 21.14 -11.89 -16.15
N GLU A 145 22.34 -11.52 -15.76
CA GLU A 145 23.57 -12.02 -16.42
C GLU A 145 23.76 -13.53 -16.20
N ASP A 146 23.38 -14.02 -15.01
CA ASP A 146 23.48 -15.43 -14.63
C ASP A 146 22.31 -16.30 -15.16
N GLY A 147 21.32 -15.70 -15.82
CA GLY A 147 20.16 -16.41 -16.39
C GLY A 147 19.20 -17.00 -15.35
N VAL A 148 19.30 -16.60 -14.08
CA VAL A 148 18.45 -17.09 -12.99
C VAL A 148 17.02 -16.59 -13.07
N ASP A 149 16.81 -15.43 -13.67
CA ASP A 149 15.51 -14.76 -13.77
C ASP A 149 14.83 -15.01 -15.10
N GLY A 150 14.95 -15.89 -15.92
CA GLY A 150 14.13 -16.09 -17.15
C GLY A 150 13.61 -14.82 -17.89
N SER A 151 13.91 -13.63 -17.39
CA SER A 151 13.61 -12.38 -18.07
C SER A 151 14.57 -12.23 -19.25
N ALA A 152 14.04 -11.97 -20.44
CA ALA A 152 14.85 -11.51 -21.55
C ALA A 152 15.71 -10.35 -21.03
N LYS A 153 17.01 -10.36 -21.35
CA LYS A 153 17.87 -9.19 -21.07
C LYS A 153 17.05 -7.98 -21.46
N PRO A 154 16.79 -7.00 -20.57
CA PRO A 154 16.19 -5.79 -21.01
C PRO A 154 17.08 -5.36 -22.17
N GLY A 155 16.48 -5.02 -23.28
CA GLY A 155 17.20 -4.22 -24.23
C GLY A 155 17.60 -3.00 -23.43
N ILE A 156 18.80 -3.03 -22.85
CA ILE A 156 19.34 -1.90 -22.12
C ILE A 156 19.17 -0.80 -23.10
N ALA A 157 18.33 0.17 -22.75
CA ALA A 157 18.32 1.41 -23.46
C ALA A 157 19.75 1.91 -23.33
N THR A 158 20.59 1.42 -24.24
CA THR A 158 22.00 1.82 -24.25
C THR A 158 21.96 3.32 -24.27
N ALA A 159 22.89 3.97 -23.60
CA ALA A 159 22.97 5.42 -23.42
C ALA A 159 22.79 6.27 -24.71
N LYS A 160 22.54 5.63 -25.84
CA LYS A 160 22.28 6.18 -27.16
C LYS A 160 20.78 6.37 -27.49
N THR A 161 19.85 5.75 -26.75
CA THR A 161 18.43 6.02 -26.93
C THR A 161 18.07 7.30 -26.18
N LYS A 162 17.54 8.30 -26.91
CA LYS A 162 16.96 9.48 -26.27
C LYS A 162 15.90 8.99 -25.29
N ARG A 163 16.05 9.37 -24.03
CA ARG A 163 15.04 9.15 -22.99
C ARG A 163 13.70 9.70 -23.51
N PRO A 164 12.62 8.94 -23.56
CA PRO A 164 11.30 9.52 -23.77
C PRO A 164 11.01 10.52 -22.65
N GLY A 165 10.41 11.67 -22.96
CA GLY A 165 9.99 12.63 -21.94
C GLY A 165 9.14 11.94 -20.87
N GLY A 166 9.33 12.29 -19.60
CA GLY A 166 8.48 11.80 -18.53
C GLY A 166 7.03 12.23 -18.73
N ILE A 167 6.07 11.33 -18.47
CA ILE A 167 4.64 11.65 -18.60
C ILE A 167 4.21 12.66 -17.54
N TRP A 168 4.83 12.58 -16.38
CA TRP A 168 4.47 13.34 -15.20
C TRP A 168 5.01 14.77 -15.16
N GLU A 169 6.16 15.01 -15.84
CA GLU A 169 6.80 16.33 -15.88
C GLU A 169 7.63 16.53 -17.14
N PRO A 170 6.99 16.79 -18.28
CA PRO A 170 7.68 16.88 -19.57
C PRO A 170 8.72 18.00 -19.64
N ASN A 171 8.69 18.97 -18.73
CA ASN A 171 9.52 20.16 -18.74
C ASN A 171 10.55 20.23 -17.62
N THR A 172 10.72 19.18 -16.79
CA THR A 172 11.68 19.18 -15.68
C THR A 172 13.07 18.79 -16.13
N GLN A 173 14.05 19.12 -15.26
CA GLN A 173 15.41 18.63 -15.39
C GLN A 173 15.58 17.20 -14.80
N ASP A 174 14.50 16.57 -14.38
CA ASP A 174 14.53 15.20 -13.88
C ASP A 174 15.05 14.25 -14.96
N ARG A 175 16.08 13.47 -14.62
CA ARG A 175 16.77 12.53 -15.51
C ARG A 175 16.39 11.07 -15.22
N ARG A 176 15.57 10.81 -14.21
CA ARG A 176 15.13 9.44 -13.90
C ARG A 176 14.26 8.91 -15.02
N TRP A 177 14.27 7.59 -15.22
CA TRP A 177 13.32 6.91 -16.10
C TRP A 177 11.93 6.95 -15.48
N ASN A 178 10.89 6.82 -16.30
CA ASN A 178 9.54 6.64 -15.79
C ASN A 178 9.44 5.38 -14.92
N PRO A 179 8.56 5.33 -13.91
CA PRO A 179 8.27 4.09 -13.20
C PRO A 179 7.91 2.98 -14.17
N TYR A 180 8.42 1.78 -13.92
CA TYR A 180 8.02 0.61 -14.69
C TYR A 180 6.90 -0.10 -13.92
N MET A 181 5.66 0.06 -14.39
CA MET A 181 4.49 -0.48 -13.72
C MET A 181 3.86 -1.63 -14.51
N PHE A 182 3.24 -2.57 -13.79
CA PHE A 182 2.51 -3.68 -14.36
C PHE A 182 1.23 -3.95 -13.56
N LEU A 183 0.26 -4.62 -14.17
CA LEU A 183 -0.97 -5.04 -13.49
C LEU A 183 -0.76 -6.42 -12.86
N LYS A 184 -1.20 -6.56 -11.61
CA LYS A 184 -1.32 -7.83 -10.93
C LYS A 184 -2.80 -8.19 -10.78
N SER A 185 -3.14 -9.47 -10.94
CA SER A 185 -4.54 -9.90 -10.85
C SER A 185 -5.07 -9.73 -9.42
N PRO A 186 -6.18 -9.00 -9.21
CA PRO A 186 -6.82 -8.95 -7.89
C PRO A 186 -7.27 -10.32 -7.36
N SER A 187 -7.45 -11.33 -8.23
CA SER A 187 -7.76 -12.69 -7.82
C SER A 187 -6.61 -13.40 -7.11
N ALA A 188 -5.39 -12.87 -7.19
CA ALA A 188 -4.22 -13.39 -6.48
C ALA A 188 -4.19 -12.99 -4.99
N ILE A 189 -5.07 -12.07 -4.57
CA ILE A 189 -5.09 -11.54 -3.19
C ILE A 189 -5.50 -12.63 -2.20
N ILE A 190 -4.72 -12.71 -1.11
CA ILE A 190 -5.04 -13.48 0.09
C ILE A 190 -4.81 -12.64 1.34
N ALA A 191 -5.46 -13.04 2.44
CA ALA A 191 -5.37 -12.34 3.71
C ALA A 191 -4.08 -12.65 4.48
N HIS A 192 -3.82 -11.83 5.50
CA HIS A 192 -2.91 -12.18 6.59
C HIS A 192 -3.28 -13.56 7.19
N GLY A 193 -2.30 -14.40 7.37
CA GLY A 193 -2.47 -15.76 7.94
C GLY A 193 -2.87 -16.83 6.93
N GLU A 194 -3.36 -16.46 5.73
CA GLU A 194 -3.64 -17.45 4.68
C GLU A 194 -2.35 -17.96 4.03
N SER A 195 -2.42 -19.10 3.35
CA SER A 195 -1.25 -19.77 2.80
C SER A 195 -0.94 -19.38 1.36
N ILE A 196 0.31 -19.01 1.11
CA ILE A 196 0.88 -18.90 -0.23
C ILE A 196 1.04 -20.33 -0.77
N ARG A 197 0.36 -20.64 -1.88
CA ARG A 197 0.40 -21.97 -2.50
C ARG A 197 1.45 -22.03 -3.59
N LEU A 198 2.47 -22.87 -3.39
CA LEU A 198 3.51 -23.08 -4.39
C LEU A 198 2.94 -23.83 -5.62
N PRO A 199 3.14 -23.31 -6.83
CA PRO A 199 2.72 -24.02 -8.03
C PRO A 199 3.51 -25.32 -8.22
N ASN A 200 2.85 -26.38 -8.62
CA ASN A 200 3.49 -27.69 -8.85
C ASN A 200 4.67 -27.56 -9.84
N LYS A 201 5.80 -28.16 -9.49
CA LYS A 201 7.06 -28.18 -10.27
C LYS A 201 7.71 -26.80 -10.47
N ARG A 202 7.32 -25.78 -9.69
CA ARG A 202 8.00 -24.48 -9.66
C ARG A 202 8.91 -24.41 -8.44
N LEU A 203 10.19 -24.11 -8.64
CA LEU A 203 11.20 -24.15 -7.60
C LEU A 203 11.78 -22.75 -7.26
N LYS A 204 11.46 -21.73 -8.07
CA LYS A 204 12.01 -20.40 -7.93
C LYS A 204 10.92 -19.38 -7.61
N ILE A 205 10.17 -19.64 -6.53
CA ILE A 205 9.16 -18.70 -6.02
C ILE A 205 9.83 -17.79 -5.01
N ASP A 206 9.72 -16.49 -5.23
CA ASP A 206 10.44 -15.43 -4.53
C ASP A 206 9.49 -14.50 -3.80
N TRP A 207 10.01 -13.69 -2.91
CA TRP A 207 9.29 -12.69 -2.12
C TRP A 207 9.68 -11.27 -2.51
N GLU A 208 8.77 -10.35 -2.38
CA GLU A 208 8.98 -8.90 -2.52
C GLU A 208 8.04 -8.18 -1.54
N CYS A 209 8.59 -7.69 -0.40
CA CYS A 209 7.82 -6.97 0.62
C CYS A 209 7.62 -5.52 0.18
N GLU A 210 6.36 -5.09 0.02
CA GLU A 210 6.01 -3.80 -0.57
C GLU A 210 5.01 -3.00 0.28
N LEU A 211 5.13 -1.68 0.22
CA LEU A 211 4.10 -0.76 0.68
C LEU A 211 2.98 -0.70 -0.36
N GLY A 212 1.73 -0.83 0.06
CA GLY A 212 0.56 -0.65 -0.79
C GLY A 212 -0.09 0.72 -0.54
N ILE A 213 -0.15 1.57 -1.56
CA ILE A 213 -0.90 2.83 -1.52
C ILE A 213 -2.37 2.52 -1.82
N VAL A 214 -3.26 2.92 -0.92
CA VAL A 214 -4.72 2.79 -1.10
C VAL A 214 -5.28 4.10 -1.64
N ILE A 215 -5.90 4.07 -2.81
CA ILE A 215 -6.53 5.25 -3.43
C ILE A 215 -7.81 5.63 -2.68
N GLY A 216 -7.96 6.91 -2.39
CA GLY A 216 -9.07 7.46 -1.59
C GLY A 216 -10.18 8.14 -2.38
N LYS A 217 -9.87 8.66 -3.55
CA LYS A 217 -10.84 9.30 -4.45
C LYS A 217 -10.43 9.04 -5.89
N THR A 218 -11.40 9.14 -6.83
CA THR A 218 -11.12 8.93 -8.25
C THR A 218 -9.96 9.79 -8.72
N ALA A 219 -8.90 9.15 -9.22
CA ALA A 219 -7.65 9.79 -9.64
C ALA A 219 -7.43 9.60 -11.15
N SER A 220 -7.38 10.71 -11.88
CA SER A 220 -7.08 10.75 -13.31
C SER A 220 -6.30 12.02 -13.61
N ASN A 221 -5.14 11.90 -14.24
CA ASN A 221 -4.25 13.03 -14.56
C ASN A 221 -3.93 13.93 -13.34
N VAL A 222 -3.60 13.30 -12.23
CA VAL A 222 -3.29 13.97 -10.95
C VAL A 222 -1.94 14.69 -11.07
N SER A 223 -1.87 15.93 -10.58
CA SER A 223 -0.61 16.68 -10.47
C SER A 223 0.16 16.30 -9.18
N LEU A 224 1.48 16.48 -9.17
CA LEU A 224 2.31 16.12 -8.02
C LEU A 224 1.92 16.86 -6.72
N PRO A 225 1.62 18.17 -6.73
CA PRO A 225 1.15 18.86 -5.53
C PRO A 225 -0.15 18.33 -4.94
N GLU A 226 -1.00 17.71 -5.78
CA GLU A 226 -2.31 17.19 -5.37
C GLU A 226 -2.28 15.71 -5.00
N ALA A 227 -1.19 14.98 -5.30
CA ALA A 227 -1.13 13.52 -5.19
C ALA A 227 -1.50 12.99 -3.80
N ALA A 228 -1.04 13.67 -2.74
CA ALA A 228 -1.35 13.31 -1.37
C ALA A 228 -2.85 13.31 -1.06
N ASP A 229 -3.65 14.15 -1.72
CA ASP A 229 -5.09 14.24 -1.53
C ASP A 229 -5.84 13.02 -2.07
N TYR A 230 -5.23 12.29 -3.00
CA TYR A 230 -5.82 11.10 -3.62
C TYR A 230 -5.52 9.81 -2.87
N ILE A 231 -4.61 9.86 -1.89
CA ILE A 231 -4.28 8.72 -1.03
C ILE A 231 -5.25 8.67 0.15
N PHE A 232 -5.85 7.50 0.38
CA PHE A 232 -6.62 7.20 1.58
C PHE A 232 -5.73 6.82 2.75
N GLY A 233 -4.78 5.92 2.50
CA GLY A 233 -3.89 5.35 3.50
C GLY A 233 -2.97 4.32 2.88
N TYR A 234 -2.40 3.49 3.73
CA TYR A 234 -1.38 2.51 3.34
C TYR A 234 -1.68 1.13 3.94
N THR A 235 -1.31 0.11 3.21
CA THR A 235 -1.35 -1.30 3.60
C THR A 235 -0.07 -1.99 3.17
N LEU A 236 0.05 -3.30 3.38
CA LEU A 236 1.19 -4.10 2.90
C LEU A 236 0.75 -5.03 1.79
N GLU A 237 1.66 -5.30 0.87
CA GLU A 237 1.58 -6.37 -0.10
C GLU A 237 2.88 -7.18 -0.12
N LEU A 238 2.75 -8.48 -0.28
CA LEU A 238 3.86 -9.34 -0.64
C LEU A 238 3.71 -9.70 -2.13
N ASP A 239 4.51 -9.08 -3.01
CA ASP A 239 4.49 -9.34 -4.45
C ASP A 239 5.21 -10.64 -4.78
N VAL A 240 4.56 -11.76 -4.44
CA VAL A 240 5.12 -13.11 -4.68
C VAL A 240 5.36 -13.30 -6.17
N SER A 241 6.54 -13.81 -6.51
CA SER A 241 7.06 -13.86 -7.88
C SER A 241 7.50 -15.26 -8.28
N ASP A 242 6.98 -15.78 -9.40
CA ASP A 242 7.49 -16.99 -10.06
C ASP A 242 8.61 -16.58 -11.03
N ARG A 243 9.86 -16.73 -10.60
CA ARG A 243 11.03 -16.35 -11.40
C ARG A 243 11.21 -17.26 -12.63
N GLU A 244 10.68 -18.49 -12.61
CA GLU A 244 10.71 -19.40 -13.76
C GLU A 244 9.56 -19.14 -14.74
N GLY A 245 8.42 -18.60 -14.26
CA GLY A 245 7.21 -18.41 -15.05
C GLY A 245 7.24 -17.19 -15.97
N ARG A 246 8.21 -16.26 -15.76
CA ARG A 246 8.26 -15.00 -16.49
C ARG A 246 8.80 -15.09 -17.91
N GLY A 247 9.30 -16.23 -18.36
CA GLY A 247 9.97 -16.32 -19.64
C GLY A 247 9.45 -17.40 -20.59
N ASP A 248 8.71 -17.04 -21.63
CA ASP A 248 8.91 -17.66 -22.93
C ASP A 248 10.00 -16.86 -23.64
N ASN A 249 11.20 -17.41 -23.74
CA ASN A 249 12.37 -16.74 -24.34
C ASN A 249 12.12 -16.20 -25.76
N ARG A 250 11.06 -16.67 -26.39
CA ARG A 250 10.67 -16.23 -27.75
C ARG A 250 9.95 -14.88 -27.73
N TYR A 251 9.15 -14.58 -26.72
CA TYR A 251 8.30 -13.39 -26.63
C TYR A 251 8.67 -12.45 -25.49
N GLY A 252 9.67 -12.78 -24.69
CA GLY A 252 10.06 -12.02 -23.51
C GLY A 252 9.34 -12.44 -22.24
N SER A 253 9.36 -11.58 -21.25
CA SER A 253 8.80 -11.87 -19.92
C SER A 253 7.27 -11.86 -19.93
N ASP A 254 6.65 -12.89 -19.37
CA ASP A 254 5.22 -12.95 -19.11
C ASP A 254 4.92 -12.60 -17.64
N TRP A 255 4.46 -11.38 -17.42
CA TRP A 255 4.15 -10.86 -16.10
C TRP A 255 2.87 -11.47 -15.50
N LEU A 256 1.93 -11.96 -16.33
CA LEU A 256 0.77 -12.68 -15.83
C LEU A 256 1.22 -13.98 -15.15
N ILE A 257 2.06 -14.77 -15.81
CA ILE A 257 2.58 -16.03 -15.25
C ILE A 257 3.47 -15.75 -14.04
N GLY A 258 4.32 -14.72 -14.13
CA GLY A 258 5.32 -14.42 -13.09
C GLY A 258 4.72 -13.85 -11.81
N LYS A 259 3.60 -13.14 -11.89
CA LYS A 259 3.12 -12.27 -10.81
C LYS A 259 1.66 -12.50 -10.39
N SER A 260 0.83 -13.15 -11.21
CA SER A 260 -0.63 -13.18 -11.00
C SER A 260 -1.21 -14.58 -10.73
N ARG A 261 -0.38 -15.50 -10.21
CA ARG A 261 -0.92 -16.81 -9.78
C ARG A 261 -1.78 -16.63 -8.54
N ASP A 262 -2.74 -17.51 -8.38
CA ASP A 262 -3.53 -17.58 -7.14
C ASP A 262 -2.63 -17.53 -5.91
N THR A 263 -2.99 -16.72 -4.92
CA THR A 263 -2.29 -16.53 -3.65
C THR A 263 -0.97 -15.74 -3.71
N PHE A 264 -0.62 -15.16 -4.86
CA PHE A 264 0.64 -14.43 -5.03
C PHE A 264 0.56 -12.95 -4.66
N ALA A 265 -0.54 -12.53 -4.01
CA ALA A 265 -0.70 -11.18 -3.47
C ALA A 265 -1.23 -11.21 -2.02
N PRO A 266 -0.50 -11.79 -1.05
CA PRO A 266 -0.82 -11.54 0.34
C PRO A 266 -0.94 -10.05 0.61
N MET A 267 -2.06 -9.60 1.23
CA MET A 267 -2.34 -8.18 1.46
C MET A 267 -2.91 -7.92 2.85
N GLY A 268 -2.49 -6.84 3.48
CA GLY A 268 -2.96 -6.43 4.80
C GLY A 268 -1.85 -6.31 5.84
N PRO A 269 -2.10 -6.59 7.14
CA PRO A 269 -3.38 -7.03 7.71
C PRO A 269 -4.46 -5.94 7.72
N PHE A 270 -4.06 -4.65 7.76
CA PHE A 270 -4.95 -3.50 7.92
C PHE A 270 -4.60 -2.39 6.93
N ILE A 271 -5.44 -1.37 6.88
CA ILE A 271 -5.13 -0.08 6.27
C ILE A 271 -4.90 0.93 7.39
N THR A 272 -3.78 1.61 7.37
CA THR A 272 -3.54 2.79 8.21
C THR A 272 -3.92 4.03 7.41
N PRO A 273 -4.95 4.79 7.83
CA PRO A 273 -5.29 6.07 7.19
C PRO A 273 -4.07 7.01 7.16
N LYS A 274 -3.94 7.77 6.08
CA LYS A 274 -2.74 8.61 5.83
C LYS A 274 -2.47 9.64 6.94
N GLU A 275 -3.50 10.10 7.63
CA GLU A 275 -3.37 11.05 8.74
C GLU A 275 -2.62 10.49 9.96
N PHE A 276 -2.40 9.18 10.04
CA PHE A 276 -1.64 8.51 11.10
C PHE A 276 -0.24 8.09 10.66
N ILE A 277 0.16 8.40 9.42
CA ILE A 277 1.50 8.20 8.90
C ILE A 277 2.20 9.56 8.80
N ASN A 278 3.24 9.75 9.59
CA ASN A 278 3.95 11.04 9.65
C ASN A 278 4.63 11.36 8.33
N ASP A 279 5.37 10.42 7.77
CA ASP A 279 6.12 10.58 6.53
C ASP A 279 6.16 9.26 5.74
N PRO A 280 5.33 9.10 4.70
CA PRO A 280 5.31 7.88 3.91
C PRO A 280 6.56 7.68 3.05
N ILE A 281 7.39 8.71 2.90
CA ILE A 281 8.67 8.62 2.17
C ILE A 281 9.87 8.37 3.09
N ASN A 282 9.65 8.09 4.38
CA ASN A 282 10.70 7.76 5.34
C ASN A 282 10.20 6.74 6.38
N MET A 283 9.83 5.54 5.93
CA MET A 283 9.33 4.44 6.77
C MET A 283 10.33 3.29 6.75
N GLU A 284 10.60 2.68 7.90
CA GLU A 284 11.42 1.47 8.02
C GLU A 284 10.70 0.26 7.43
N ILE A 285 11.46 -0.61 6.76
CA ILE A 285 11.00 -1.82 6.07
C ILE A 285 11.81 -2.99 6.56
N THR A 286 11.15 -4.05 7.01
CA THR A 286 11.80 -5.32 7.34
C THR A 286 11.02 -6.49 6.78
N PHE A 287 11.69 -7.38 6.07
CA PHE A 287 11.13 -8.68 5.70
C PHE A 287 11.95 -9.81 6.32
N THR A 288 11.26 -10.78 6.91
CA THR A 288 11.87 -11.99 7.44
C THR A 288 11.31 -13.24 6.80
N LEU A 289 12.18 -14.21 6.56
CA LEU A 289 11.85 -15.57 6.17
C LEU A 289 12.30 -16.51 7.30
N ASN A 290 11.35 -17.21 7.94
CA ASN A 290 11.64 -18.08 9.08
C ASN A 290 12.44 -17.34 10.19
N ASP A 291 12.03 -16.11 10.50
CA ASP A 291 12.64 -15.22 11.49
C ASP A 291 14.07 -14.71 11.13
N MET A 292 14.62 -15.06 9.95
CA MET A 292 15.85 -14.46 9.44
C MET A 292 15.53 -13.21 8.61
N VAL A 293 16.20 -12.10 8.90
CA VAL A 293 16.06 -10.85 8.16
C VAL A 293 16.60 -11.03 6.75
N MET A 294 15.74 -10.81 5.76
CA MET A 294 16.06 -10.91 4.34
C MET A 294 16.07 -9.54 3.64
N GLN A 295 15.15 -8.65 4.00
CA GLN A 295 15.17 -7.27 3.53
C GLN A 295 15.15 -6.35 4.76
N ASP A 296 15.98 -5.30 4.74
CA ASP A 296 16.08 -4.26 5.77
C ASP A 296 16.39 -2.94 5.04
N SER A 297 15.45 -2.00 5.04
CA SER A 297 15.51 -0.83 4.16
C SER A 297 14.60 0.30 4.66
N ASN A 298 14.45 1.34 3.84
CA ASN A 298 13.60 2.47 4.14
C ASN A 298 12.97 3.02 2.85
N THR A 299 11.73 3.52 2.91
CA THR A 299 11.01 4.08 1.76
C THR A 299 11.68 5.29 1.12
N ASN A 300 12.60 5.99 1.84
CA ASN A 300 13.38 7.11 1.29
C ASN A 300 14.40 6.67 0.21
N LEU A 301 14.62 5.36 0.07
CA LEU A 301 15.47 4.79 -0.98
C LEU A 301 14.71 4.46 -2.27
N MET A 302 13.40 4.73 -2.32
CA MET A 302 12.62 4.60 -3.55
C MET A 302 13.15 5.54 -4.63
N ILE A 303 13.25 5.06 -5.86
CA ILE A 303 13.56 5.88 -7.04
C ILE A 303 12.41 6.86 -7.31
N HIS A 304 11.19 6.37 -7.23
CA HIS A 304 9.95 7.12 -7.34
C HIS A 304 9.15 6.96 -6.06
N ASN A 305 8.95 8.07 -5.34
CA ASN A 305 8.22 8.05 -4.08
C ASN A 305 6.71 7.78 -4.28
N VAL A 306 6.00 7.60 -3.18
CA VAL A 306 4.56 7.26 -3.19
C VAL A 306 3.70 8.27 -3.96
N PHE A 307 4.03 9.56 -3.93
CA PHE A 307 3.26 10.61 -4.62
C PHE A 307 3.51 10.58 -6.13
N GLU A 308 4.76 10.42 -6.54
CA GLU A 308 5.15 10.29 -7.94
C GLU A 308 4.50 9.08 -8.61
N GLN A 309 4.36 7.98 -7.88
CA GLN A 309 3.69 6.78 -8.37
C GLN A 309 2.20 7.00 -8.59
N VAL A 310 1.50 7.73 -7.69
CA VAL A 310 0.10 8.12 -7.91
C VAL A 310 -0.05 9.01 -9.15
N VAL A 311 0.83 9.99 -9.31
CA VAL A 311 0.86 10.85 -10.51
C VAL A 311 1.02 10.01 -11.76
N TYR A 312 2.03 9.15 -11.81
CA TYR A 312 2.32 8.35 -12.99
C TYR A 312 1.19 7.38 -13.33
N ALA A 313 0.70 6.61 -12.34
CA ALA A 313 -0.39 5.67 -12.56
C ALA A 313 -1.67 6.36 -13.03
N SER A 314 -2.04 7.50 -12.43
CA SER A 314 -3.25 8.25 -12.76
C SER A 314 -3.21 8.90 -14.16
N ASN A 315 -2.03 9.10 -14.73
CA ASN A 315 -1.88 9.57 -16.12
C ASN A 315 -2.10 8.46 -17.17
N ILE A 316 -2.09 7.20 -16.73
CA ILE A 316 -2.27 6.02 -17.61
C ILE A 316 -3.66 5.42 -17.41
N LEU A 317 -4.10 5.31 -16.16
CA LEU A 317 -5.32 4.64 -15.74
C LEU A 317 -6.15 5.60 -14.87
N THR A 318 -7.47 5.57 -15.00
CA THR A 318 -8.33 6.17 -13.99
C THR A 318 -8.45 5.21 -12.81
N LEU A 319 -7.89 5.62 -11.66
CA LEU A 319 -7.94 4.83 -10.42
C LEU A 319 -9.19 5.20 -9.62
N SER A 320 -9.77 4.23 -8.96
CA SER A 320 -10.99 4.37 -8.14
C SER A 320 -10.69 4.23 -6.65
N PRO A 321 -11.55 4.72 -5.75
CA PRO A 321 -11.40 4.46 -4.31
C PRO A 321 -11.26 2.96 -4.01
N GLY A 322 -10.21 2.61 -3.26
CA GLY A 322 -9.86 1.22 -2.95
C GLY A 322 -9.00 0.50 -3.99
N ASP A 323 -8.59 1.16 -5.09
CA ASP A 323 -7.52 0.63 -5.94
C ASP A 323 -6.17 0.72 -5.25
N ILE A 324 -5.25 -0.17 -5.63
CA ILE A 324 -3.95 -0.36 -4.96
C ILE A 324 -2.81 -0.05 -5.93
N ILE A 325 -1.80 0.69 -5.42
CA ILE A 325 -0.48 0.79 -6.06
C ILE A 325 0.54 0.19 -5.08
N ALA A 326 1.13 -0.94 -5.43
CA ALA A 326 2.27 -1.50 -4.71
C ALA A 326 3.56 -0.84 -5.20
N THR A 327 4.41 -0.42 -4.26
CA THR A 327 5.43 0.61 -4.52
C THR A 327 6.77 0.07 -4.98
N GLY A 328 6.90 -1.23 -5.15
CA GLY A 328 8.16 -1.90 -5.40
C GLY A 328 8.87 -2.31 -4.12
N THR A 329 9.78 -3.25 -4.24
CA THR A 329 10.50 -3.87 -3.13
C THR A 329 11.96 -3.40 -3.08
N PRO A 330 12.60 -3.31 -1.87
CA PRO A 330 14.03 -3.08 -1.73
C PRO A 330 14.85 -4.33 -2.08
N SER A 331 16.18 -4.20 -2.07
CA SER A 331 17.12 -5.31 -2.20
C SER A 331 16.95 -6.38 -1.10
N GLY A 332 17.47 -7.57 -1.34
CA GLY A 332 17.40 -8.72 -0.43
C GLY A 332 16.33 -9.74 -0.82
N VAL A 333 15.83 -9.69 -2.07
CA VAL A 333 14.97 -10.74 -2.62
C VAL A 333 15.74 -12.06 -2.76
N GLY A 334 15.02 -13.17 -2.81
CA GLY A 334 15.63 -14.50 -2.84
C GLY A 334 16.49 -14.77 -4.07
N SER A 335 16.06 -14.32 -5.24
CA SER A 335 16.78 -14.45 -6.49
C SER A 335 18.10 -13.66 -6.55
N GLY A 336 18.19 -12.55 -5.80
CA GLY A 336 19.39 -11.71 -5.74
C GLY A 336 20.49 -12.24 -4.81
N ARG A 337 20.24 -13.32 -4.10
CA ARG A 337 21.19 -13.86 -3.12
C ARG A 337 22.19 -14.83 -3.75
N THR A 338 23.36 -14.95 -3.14
CA THR A 338 24.40 -15.92 -3.55
C THR A 338 24.72 -16.86 -2.38
N PRO A 339 24.30 -18.14 -2.40
CA PRO A 339 23.40 -18.75 -3.40
C PRO A 339 21.98 -18.23 -3.31
N ALA A 340 21.22 -18.27 -4.42
CA ALA A 340 19.81 -17.87 -4.45
C ALA A 340 18.96 -18.72 -3.49
N ILE A 341 17.99 -18.07 -2.83
CA ILE A 341 17.07 -18.69 -1.87
C ILE A 341 15.65 -18.48 -2.38
N PHE A 342 14.81 -19.51 -2.33
CA PHE A 342 13.43 -19.45 -2.76
C PHE A 342 12.48 -20.03 -1.71
N LEU A 343 11.21 -19.60 -1.73
CA LEU A 343 10.17 -20.08 -0.83
C LEU A 343 9.98 -21.58 -0.96
N LYS A 344 9.79 -22.24 0.18
CA LYS A 344 9.54 -23.70 0.30
C LYS A 344 8.30 -23.93 1.17
N SER A 345 7.65 -25.05 0.96
CA SER A 345 6.54 -25.48 1.84
C SER A 345 7.03 -25.57 3.29
N GLY A 346 6.25 -24.98 4.20
CA GLY A 346 6.56 -24.85 5.61
C GLY A 346 7.17 -23.51 6.01
N ASP A 347 7.66 -22.71 5.06
CA ASP A 347 8.23 -21.39 5.34
C ASP A 347 7.15 -20.43 5.91
N LYS A 348 7.63 -19.46 6.70
CA LYS A 348 6.87 -18.34 7.24
C LYS A 348 7.47 -17.03 6.75
N THR A 349 6.66 -16.21 6.12
CA THR A 349 7.01 -14.86 5.67
C THR A 349 6.46 -13.82 6.62
N SER A 350 7.21 -12.75 6.89
CA SER A 350 6.74 -11.59 7.65
C SER A 350 7.26 -10.31 7.00
N CYS A 351 6.35 -9.50 6.47
CA CYS A 351 6.61 -8.20 5.84
C CYS A 351 6.12 -7.10 6.78
N THR A 352 7.00 -6.23 7.23
CA THR A 352 6.73 -5.19 8.23
C THR A 352 7.10 -3.81 7.70
N TYR A 353 6.20 -2.86 7.86
CA TYR A 353 6.47 -1.44 7.65
C TYR A 353 6.08 -0.65 8.90
N GLU A 354 6.91 0.33 9.25
CA GLU A 354 6.66 1.25 10.35
C GLU A 354 5.28 1.91 10.23
N GLY A 355 4.52 1.93 11.33
CA GLY A 355 3.17 2.53 11.37
C GLY A 355 2.05 1.72 10.72
N ILE A 356 2.38 0.71 9.87
CA ILE A 356 1.39 -0.14 9.21
C ILE A 356 1.16 -1.43 10.00
N GLY A 357 2.23 -2.12 10.36
CA GLY A 357 2.20 -3.41 11.06
C GLY A 357 2.92 -4.50 10.30
N THR A 358 2.54 -5.76 10.56
CA THR A 358 3.20 -6.92 10.00
C THR A 358 2.22 -7.85 9.28
N LEU A 359 2.47 -8.10 8.01
CA LEU A 359 1.78 -9.08 7.19
C LEU A 359 2.51 -10.43 7.30
N VAL A 360 1.85 -11.44 7.85
CA VAL A 360 2.42 -12.78 8.05
C VAL A 360 1.65 -13.82 7.24
N ASN A 361 2.37 -14.64 6.49
CA ASN A 361 1.77 -15.76 5.73
C ASN A 361 2.63 -17.01 5.84
N ARG A 362 2.03 -18.18 5.66
CA ARG A 362 2.72 -19.45 5.56
C ARG A 362 2.78 -19.90 4.10
N VAL A 363 3.76 -20.75 3.77
CA VAL A 363 3.96 -21.30 2.43
C VAL A 363 3.55 -22.78 2.42
N GLN A 364 2.74 -23.20 1.44
CA GLN A 364 2.27 -24.58 1.25
C GLN A 364 2.66 -25.13 -0.12
#